data_b0ef8b9fef439dab73f75e3c39d3257a
#
_entry.id   b0ef8b9fef439dab73f75e3c39d3257a
#
_cell.length_a   1.000
_cell.length_b   1.000
_cell.length_c   1.000
_cell.angle_alpha   90.00
_cell.angle_beta   90.00
_cell.angle_gamma   90.00
#
_symmetry.space_group_name_H-M   'P 1'
#
loop_
_entity.id
_entity.type
_entity.pdbx_description
1 polymer ?
#
loop_
_entity_poly.entity_id
_entity_poly.type
_entity_poly.pdbx_seq_one_letter_code
_entity_poly.pdbx_strand_id
1 'polypeptide(L)'
;MCIRDRLITEFGVGNGVSLLIFAGIVASLPQVLAQLYFTFDLSQVPLYLAFVVAAIAITFGVVVITEAERPIPVTYAKRVRGSKVFGGVSTYLPIRVNQAGVIPIIFALSILLFPQMIFGFLAGSANATVASVSSFVLNAISNQWVYAITYFFLVFVFTYFYTAVTFDPDMVSTNLQKNGAFIPGVRPGASTSEYIAKILTRLTLVGALFLGLIAVLPLIMRSITGIQSLAIGGTALLIVVSVVIDLIKKVEAQISAREY
;
A
#
# COMPACT_ATOMS: atom_id res chain seq x y z
N MET A 1 -11.98 -9.96 16.82
CA MET A 1 -11.36 -8.98 15.95
C MET A 1 -12.29 -7.85 15.56
N CYS A 2 -13.47 -8.11 15.02
CA CYS A 2 -14.43 -7.08 14.56
C CYS A 2 -14.85 -6.05 15.61
N ILE A 3 -15.00 -6.42 16.89
CA ILE A 3 -15.39 -5.48 17.97
C ILE A 3 -14.24 -4.50 18.28
N ARG A 4 -13.00 -5.00 18.37
CA ARG A 4 -11.82 -4.15 18.63
C ARG A 4 -11.53 -3.21 17.46
N ASP A 5 -11.66 -3.71 16.25
CA ASP A 5 -11.50 -2.91 15.03
C ASP A 5 -12.53 -1.77 14.99
N ARG A 6 -13.80 -2.07 15.28
CA ARG A 6 -14.88 -1.08 15.30
C ARG A 6 -14.67 -0.02 16.38
N LEU A 7 -14.29 -0.43 17.60
CA LEU A 7 -13.97 0.50 18.67
C LEU A 7 -12.79 1.42 18.34
N ILE A 8 -11.72 0.89 17.73
CA ILE A 8 -10.56 1.69 17.33
C ILE A 8 -10.92 2.64 16.19
N THR A 9 -11.75 2.22 15.24
CA THR A 9 -12.15 3.04 14.10
C THR A 9 -13.14 4.14 14.48
N GLU A 10 -14.06 3.88 15.41
CA GLU A 10 -15.09 4.86 15.85
C GLU A 10 -14.56 5.84 16.91
N PHE A 11 -13.76 5.39 17.86
CA PHE A 11 -13.29 6.20 18.99
C PHE A 11 -11.79 6.52 18.98
N GLY A 12 -11.03 5.89 18.08
CA GLY A 12 -9.58 6.04 17.97
C GLY A 12 -9.14 6.88 16.78
N VAL A 13 -7.84 6.79 16.49
CA VAL A 13 -7.22 7.46 15.35
C VAL A 13 -6.92 6.45 14.26
N GLY A 14 -7.54 6.58 13.10
CA GLY A 14 -7.19 5.81 11.92
C GLY A 14 -8.02 4.57 11.68
N ASN A 15 -7.48 3.65 10.87
CA ASN A 15 -8.11 2.39 10.53
C ASN A 15 -7.70 1.31 11.54
N GLY A 16 -8.65 0.75 12.28
CA GLY A 16 -8.40 -0.25 13.32
C GLY A 16 -7.72 -1.52 12.78
N VAL A 17 -8.07 -1.96 11.56
CA VAL A 17 -7.43 -3.13 10.93
C VAL A 17 -5.94 -2.91 10.71
N SER A 18 -5.56 -1.74 10.17
CA SER A 18 -4.15 -1.39 9.94
C SER A 18 -3.35 -1.34 11.24
N LEU A 19 -3.95 -0.79 12.31
CA LEU A 19 -3.34 -0.75 13.65
C LEU A 19 -3.16 -2.14 14.25
N LEU A 20 -4.14 -3.03 14.10
CA LEU A 20 -4.03 -4.41 14.60
C LEU A 20 -2.94 -5.20 13.87
N ILE A 21 -2.83 -5.02 12.54
CA ILE A 21 -1.75 -5.65 11.74
C ILE A 21 -0.40 -5.10 12.19
N PHE A 22 -0.28 -3.78 12.35
CA PHE A 22 0.93 -3.13 12.86
C PHE A 22 1.34 -3.67 14.23
N ALA A 23 0.40 -3.75 15.18
CA ALA A 23 0.66 -4.29 16.51
C ALA A 23 1.14 -5.74 16.46
N GLY A 24 0.55 -6.59 15.59
CA GLY A 24 0.98 -7.96 15.38
C GLY A 24 2.42 -8.06 14.86
N ILE A 25 2.79 -7.18 13.92
CA ILE A 25 4.16 -7.14 13.38
C ILE A 25 5.14 -6.66 14.43
N VAL A 26 4.82 -5.58 15.16
CA VAL A 26 5.69 -5.05 16.23
C VAL A 26 5.88 -6.07 17.36
N ALA A 27 4.84 -6.83 17.70
CA ALA A 27 4.93 -7.90 18.70
C ALA A 27 5.87 -9.04 18.28
N SER A 28 6.10 -9.27 16.99
CA SER A 28 7.05 -10.26 16.49
C SER A 28 8.50 -9.78 16.42
N LEU A 29 8.75 -8.46 16.46
CA LEU A 29 10.10 -7.88 16.37
C LEU A 29 11.08 -8.39 17.45
N PRO A 30 10.72 -8.52 18.74
CA PRO A 30 11.64 -9.03 19.76
C PRO A 30 12.13 -10.44 19.43
N GLN A 31 11.25 -11.30 18.88
CA GLN A 31 11.59 -12.66 18.48
C GLN A 31 12.57 -12.70 17.31
N VAL A 32 12.36 -11.83 16.31
CA VAL A 32 13.25 -11.70 15.15
C VAL A 32 14.62 -11.18 15.59
N LEU A 33 14.67 -10.19 16.48
CA LEU A 33 15.92 -9.66 17.04
C LEU A 33 16.67 -10.71 17.87
N ALA A 34 15.95 -11.52 18.66
CA ALA A 34 16.56 -12.61 19.41
C ALA A 34 17.16 -13.66 18.46
N GLN A 35 16.44 -14.05 17.40
CA GLN A 35 16.99 -14.95 16.37
C GLN A 35 18.25 -14.40 15.72
N LEU A 36 18.26 -13.11 15.36
CA LEU A 36 19.43 -12.45 14.79
C LEU A 36 20.61 -12.46 15.76
N TYR A 37 20.37 -12.25 17.04
CA TYR A 37 21.42 -12.26 18.08
C TYR A 37 22.02 -13.66 18.26
N PHE A 38 21.18 -14.73 18.26
CA PHE A 38 21.66 -16.11 18.41
C PHE A 38 22.33 -16.67 17.15
N THR A 39 21.99 -16.16 15.96
CA THR A 39 22.57 -16.55 14.67
C THR A 39 23.69 -15.61 14.22
N PHE A 40 24.12 -14.69 15.08
CA PHE A 40 25.14 -13.71 14.74
C PHE A 40 26.49 -14.39 14.48
N ASP A 41 27.02 -14.21 13.26
CA ASP A 41 28.33 -14.69 12.84
C ASP A 41 29.16 -13.51 12.35
N LEU A 42 30.40 -13.38 12.85
CA LEU A 42 31.30 -12.29 12.48
C LEU A 42 31.63 -12.29 10.99
N SER A 43 31.58 -13.44 10.32
CA SER A 43 31.80 -13.56 8.87
C SER A 43 30.70 -12.88 8.05
N GLN A 44 29.50 -12.72 8.62
CA GLN A 44 28.32 -12.17 7.96
C GLN A 44 28.08 -10.67 8.25
N VAL A 45 28.95 -10.03 9.02
CA VAL A 45 28.83 -8.59 9.38
C VAL A 45 28.66 -7.69 8.13
N PRO A 46 29.40 -7.85 7.01
CA PRO A 46 29.16 -7.03 5.81
C PRO A 46 27.76 -7.20 5.25
N LEU A 47 27.19 -8.41 5.37
CA LEU A 47 25.82 -8.72 4.90
C LEU A 47 24.74 -8.06 5.75
N TYR A 48 24.90 -8.06 7.08
CA TYR A 48 24.01 -7.35 8.00
C TYR A 48 24.04 -5.84 7.76
N LEU A 49 25.23 -5.28 7.50
CA LEU A 49 25.39 -3.86 7.20
C LEU A 49 24.72 -3.51 5.87
N ALA A 50 24.88 -4.33 4.83
CA ALA A 50 24.20 -4.16 3.55
C ALA A 50 22.67 -4.24 3.72
N PHE A 51 22.17 -5.13 4.59
CA PHE A 51 20.74 -5.23 4.89
C PHE A 51 20.20 -3.96 5.58
N VAL A 52 20.91 -3.40 6.55
CA VAL A 52 20.51 -2.16 7.23
C VAL A 52 20.46 -1.00 6.24
N VAL A 53 21.48 -0.87 5.37
CA VAL A 53 21.51 0.16 4.32
C VAL A 53 20.33 -0.01 3.35
N ALA A 54 20.04 -1.25 2.92
CA ALA A 54 18.89 -1.55 2.07
C ALA A 54 17.56 -1.23 2.76
N ALA A 55 17.42 -1.57 4.05
CA ALA A 55 16.22 -1.25 4.83
C ALA A 55 15.97 0.25 4.93
N ILE A 56 17.03 1.05 5.15
CA ILE A 56 16.94 2.52 5.17
C ILE A 56 16.56 3.05 3.78
N ALA A 57 17.17 2.54 2.70
CA ALA A 57 16.87 2.95 1.35
C ALA A 57 15.42 2.63 0.95
N ILE A 58 14.93 1.43 1.31
CA ILE A 58 13.53 1.02 1.10
C ILE A 58 12.59 1.95 1.87
N THR A 59 12.86 2.18 3.16
CA THR A 59 12.04 3.06 3.99
C THR A 59 11.96 4.45 3.40
N PHE A 60 13.09 5.02 2.98
CA PHE A 60 13.13 6.33 2.32
C PHE A 60 12.30 6.33 1.04
N GLY A 61 12.45 5.32 0.18
CA GLY A 61 11.67 5.19 -1.05
C GLY A 61 10.16 5.10 -0.79
N VAL A 62 9.75 4.32 0.22
CA VAL A 62 8.33 4.20 0.62
C VAL A 62 7.79 5.55 1.10
N VAL A 63 8.53 6.26 1.94
CA VAL A 63 8.13 7.60 2.42
C VAL A 63 7.94 8.55 1.24
N VAL A 64 8.91 8.65 0.34
CA VAL A 64 8.86 9.56 -0.81
C VAL A 64 7.64 9.28 -1.70
N ILE A 65 7.35 8.02 -2.01
CA ILE A 65 6.21 7.68 -2.90
C ILE A 65 4.86 7.80 -2.18
N THR A 66 4.81 7.47 -0.89
CA THR A 66 3.57 7.57 -0.11
C THR A 66 3.21 9.05 0.17
N GLU A 67 4.23 9.90 0.31
CA GLU A 67 4.08 11.33 0.48
C GLU A 67 3.88 12.10 -0.83
N ALA A 68 4.28 11.50 -1.97
CA ALA A 68 4.18 12.14 -3.27
C ALA A 68 2.71 12.42 -3.62
N GLU A 69 2.39 13.68 -3.82
CA GLU A 69 1.06 14.17 -4.18
C GLU A 69 1.15 15.02 -5.45
N ARG A 70 0.13 14.89 -6.31
CA ARG A 70 -0.03 15.78 -7.45
C ARG A 70 -1.14 16.79 -7.14
N PRO A 71 -0.83 18.06 -6.86
CA PRO A 71 -1.83 19.08 -6.65
C PRO A 71 -2.49 19.47 -7.98
N ILE A 72 -3.82 19.36 -8.04
CA ILE A 72 -4.62 19.87 -9.16
C ILE A 72 -5.21 21.21 -8.74
N PRO A 73 -4.96 22.32 -9.50
CA PRO A 73 -5.53 23.61 -9.18
C PRO A 73 -7.05 23.59 -9.37
N VAL A 74 -7.78 24.04 -8.37
CA VAL A 74 -9.24 24.15 -8.36
C VAL A 74 -9.61 25.58 -7.98
N THR A 75 -10.49 26.19 -8.76
CA THR A 75 -10.95 27.56 -8.52
C THR A 75 -12.44 27.56 -8.22
N TYR A 76 -12.83 28.24 -7.16
CA TYR A 76 -14.25 28.44 -6.83
C TYR A 76 -14.83 29.64 -7.59
N ALA A 77 -16.05 29.49 -8.08
CA ALA A 77 -16.76 30.54 -8.77
C ALA A 77 -16.99 31.75 -7.85
N LYS A 78 -16.75 32.96 -8.38
CA LYS A 78 -17.04 34.19 -7.67
C LYS A 78 -18.57 34.42 -7.63
N ARG A 79 -19.12 34.66 -6.44
CA ARG A 79 -20.51 35.07 -6.28
C ARG A 79 -20.54 36.57 -5.87
N VAL A 80 -21.20 37.39 -6.68
CA VAL A 80 -21.43 38.78 -6.35
C VAL A 80 -22.81 38.89 -5.70
N ARG A 81 -22.88 39.45 -4.50
CA ARG A 81 -24.13 39.71 -3.78
C ARG A 81 -24.12 41.16 -3.30
N GLY A 82 -24.78 42.01 -4.07
CA GLY A 82 -24.74 43.45 -3.89
C GLY A 82 -23.33 44.05 -4.20
N SER A 83 -22.78 44.84 -3.30
CA SER A 83 -21.44 45.41 -3.41
C SER A 83 -20.30 44.50 -2.92
N LYS A 84 -20.63 43.27 -2.40
CA LYS A 84 -19.65 42.34 -1.85
C LYS A 84 -19.42 41.17 -2.79
N VAL A 85 -18.14 40.86 -3.04
CA VAL A 85 -17.71 39.70 -3.83
C VAL A 85 -17.29 38.61 -2.87
N PHE A 86 -17.98 37.44 -2.95
CA PHE A 86 -17.66 36.27 -2.18
C PHE A 86 -17.10 35.16 -3.10
N GLY A 87 -16.07 34.45 -2.65
CA GLY A 87 -15.46 33.35 -3.41
C GLY A 87 -14.31 33.81 -4.31
N GLY A 88 -13.95 32.99 -5.30
CA GLY A 88 -12.80 33.27 -6.17
C GLY A 88 -11.48 32.84 -5.53
N VAL A 89 -11.53 32.03 -4.45
CA VAL A 89 -10.32 31.46 -3.84
C VAL A 89 -9.86 30.30 -4.70
N SER A 90 -8.59 30.31 -5.07
CA SER A 90 -7.94 29.17 -5.72
C SER A 90 -7.39 28.26 -4.65
N THR A 91 -7.70 26.97 -4.73
CA THR A 91 -7.16 25.92 -3.85
C THR A 91 -6.60 24.79 -4.69
N TYR A 92 -5.99 23.80 -4.05
CA TYR A 92 -5.45 22.64 -4.71
C TYR A 92 -6.15 21.38 -4.21
N LEU A 93 -6.47 20.45 -5.14
CA LEU A 93 -6.92 19.12 -4.83
C LEU A 93 -5.69 18.18 -4.88
N PRO A 94 -5.16 17.74 -3.73
CA PRO A 94 -4.02 16.82 -3.72
C PRO A 94 -4.47 15.42 -4.10
N ILE A 95 -3.91 14.85 -5.17
CA ILE A 95 -4.08 13.44 -5.52
C ILE A 95 -2.79 12.71 -5.20
N ARG A 96 -2.85 11.76 -4.29
CA ARG A 96 -1.69 10.94 -3.89
C ARG A 96 -1.29 9.97 -5.01
N VAL A 97 0.00 9.74 -5.18
CA VAL A 97 0.53 8.75 -6.12
C VAL A 97 0.15 7.33 -5.68
N ASN A 98 0.20 7.08 -4.39
CA ASN A 98 -0.23 5.81 -3.81
C ASN A 98 -1.56 5.98 -3.06
N GLN A 99 -2.69 5.95 -3.80
CA GLN A 99 -4.05 5.99 -3.22
C GLN A 99 -4.40 4.69 -2.49
N ALA A 100 -3.86 3.58 -2.98
CA ALA A 100 -4.18 2.25 -2.48
C ALA A 100 -3.49 1.91 -1.13
N GLY A 101 -2.43 2.63 -0.76
CA GLY A 101 -1.65 2.32 0.44
C GLY A 101 -0.97 0.96 0.35
N VAL A 102 -0.98 0.21 1.43
CA VAL A 102 -0.39 -1.16 1.53
C VAL A 102 -1.40 -2.29 1.36
N ILE A 103 -2.69 -1.96 1.26
CA ILE A 103 -3.77 -2.96 1.18
C ILE A 103 -3.57 -3.94 0.00
N PRO A 104 -3.17 -3.50 -1.22
CA PRO A 104 -2.91 -4.41 -2.32
C PRO A 104 -1.85 -5.48 -2.04
N ILE A 105 -0.82 -5.15 -1.27
CA ILE A 105 0.24 -6.08 -0.87
C ILE A 105 -0.33 -7.18 0.01
N ILE A 106 -1.19 -6.83 0.97
CA ILE A 106 -1.83 -7.80 1.87
C ILE A 106 -2.76 -8.74 1.09
N PHE A 107 -3.55 -8.21 0.15
CA PHE A 107 -4.40 -9.04 -0.71
C PHE A 107 -3.59 -9.98 -1.62
N ALA A 108 -2.52 -9.49 -2.22
CA ALA A 108 -1.64 -10.30 -3.06
C ALA A 108 -1.01 -11.45 -2.27
N LEU A 109 -0.51 -11.19 -1.06
CA LEU A 109 0.01 -12.22 -0.16
C LEU A 109 -1.07 -13.24 0.21
N SER A 110 -2.28 -12.79 0.56
CA SER A 110 -3.38 -13.68 0.92
C SER A 110 -3.77 -14.60 -0.22
N ILE A 111 -3.82 -14.09 -1.45
CA ILE A 111 -4.13 -14.89 -2.64
C ILE A 111 -3.00 -15.87 -2.97
N LEU A 112 -1.73 -15.51 -2.75
CA LEU A 112 -0.62 -16.45 -2.94
C LEU A 112 -0.60 -17.57 -1.91
N LEU A 113 -1.02 -17.30 -0.67
CA LEU A 113 -1.09 -18.32 0.38
C LEU A 113 -2.22 -19.32 0.14
N PHE A 114 -3.33 -18.90 -0.48
CA PHE A 114 -4.50 -19.73 -0.66
C PHE A 114 -4.23 -21.00 -1.52
N PRO A 115 -3.62 -20.92 -2.72
CA PRO A 115 -3.21 -22.11 -3.47
C PRO A 115 -2.22 -22.99 -2.71
N GLN A 116 -1.25 -22.40 -2.00
CA GLN A 116 -0.29 -23.18 -1.21
C GLN A 116 -0.98 -24.03 -0.14
N MET A 117 -1.97 -23.48 0.55
CA MET A 117 -2.76 -24.21 1.54
C MET A 117 -3.59 -25.33 0.90
N ILE A 118 -4.31 -25.04 -0.20
CA ILE A 118 -5.16 -26.04 -0.87
C ILE A 118 -4.32 -27.17 -1.43
N PHE A 119 -3.31 -26.88 -2.23
CA PHE A 119 -2.48 -27.90 -2.85
C PHE A 119 -1.60 -28.63 -1.83
N GLY A 120 -1.20 -27.97 -0.73
CA GLY A 120 -0.53 -28.62 0.40
C GLY A 120 -1.41 -29.67 1.06
N PHE A 121 -2.70 -29.41 1.20
CA PHE A 121 -3.65 -30.38 1.74
C PHE A 121 -3.93 -31.51 0.75
N LEU A 122 -4.11 -31.19 -0.55
CA LEU A 122 -4.37 -32.19 -1.59
C LEU A 122 -3.17 -33.08 -1.89
N ALA A 123 -1.95 -32.64 -1.66
CA ALA A 123 -0.74 -33.43 -1.85
C ALA A 123 -0.69 -34.70 -0.92
N GLY A 124 -1.39 -34.63 0.22
CA GLY A 124 -1.57 -35.76 1.13
C GLY A 124 -2.72 -36.71 0.77
N SER A 125 -3.40 -36.54 -0.38
CA SER A 125 -4.53 -37.37 -0.75
C SER A 125 -4.10 -38.77 -1.23
N ALA A 126 -4.96 -39.76 -1.00
CA ALA A 126 -4.72 -41.14 -1.41
C ALA A 126 -4.73 -41.36 -2.94
N ASN A 127 -5.24 -40.43 -3.73
CA ASN A 127 -5.30 -40.49 -5.19
C ASN A 127 -3.97 -40.04 -5.80
N ALA A 128 -3.23 -40.93 -6.45
CA ALA A 128 -1.92 -40.67 -7.06
C ALA A 128 -1.95 -39.51 -8.11
N THR A 129 -3.02 -39.38 -8.88
CA THR A 129 -3.17 -38.30 -9.87
C THR A 129 -3.34 -36.95 -9.22
N VAL A 130 -4.14 -36.85 -8.16
CA VAL A 130 -4.35 -35.60 -7.40
C VAL A 130 -3.06 -35.20 -6.68
N ALA A 131 -2.37 -36.15 -6.07
CA ALA A 131 -1.10 -35.93 -5.38
C ALA A 131 0.00 -35.48 -6.36
N SER A 132 0.09 -36.03 -7.57
CA SER A 132 1.09 -35.63 -8.57
C SER A 132 0.83 -34.23 -9.14
N VAL A 133 -0.42 -33.88 -9.43
CA VAL A 133 -0.77 -32.51 -9.87
C VAL A 133 -0.51 -31.48 -8.77
N SER A 134 -0.88 -31.83 -7.53
CA SER A 134 -0.67 -30.94 -6.39
C SER A 134 0.82 -30.69 -6.12
N SER A 135 1.65 -31.74 -6.19
CA SER A 135 3.10 -31.62 -6.02
C SER A 135 3.74 -30.79 -7.16
N PHE A 136 3.28 -30.95 -8.39
CA PHE A 136 3.75 -30.13 -9.52
C PHE A 136 3.46 -28.65 -9.29
N VAL A 137 2.23 -28.29 -8.90
CA VAL A 137 1.83 -26.90 -8.61
C VAL A 137 2.61 -26.34 -7.42
N LEU A 138 2.78 -27.13 -6.35
CA LEU A 138 3.58 -26.72 -5.19
C LEU A 138 5.03 -26.44 -5.57
N ASN A 139 5.64 -27.34 -6.37
CA ASN A 139 7.01 -27.14 -6.84
C ASN A 139 7.14 -25.88 -7.72
N ALA A 140 6.15 -25.60 -8.56
CA ALA A 140 6.13 -24.38 -9.39
C ALA A 140 6.04 -23.12 -8.50
N ILE A 141 5.15 -23.12 -7.50
CA ILE A 141 5.01 -21.98 -6.56
C ILE A 141 6.20 -21.87 -5.61
N SER A 142 6.84 -22.97 -5.25
CA SER A 142 8.04 -23.01 -4.39
C SER A 142 9.28 -22.45 -5.11
N ASN A 143 9.25 -22.36 -6.44
CA ASN A 143 10.31 -21.71 -7.20
C ASN A 143 10.28 -20.20 -6.89
N GLN A 144 11.37 -19.71 -6.30
CA GLN A 144 11.47 -18.35 -5.81
C GLN A 144 11.26 -17.28 -6.90
N TRP A 145 11.70 -17.55 -8.13
CA TRP A 145 11.50 -16.62 -9.25
C TRP A 145 10.06 -16.58 -9.71
N VAL A 146 9.41 -17.75 -9.82
CA VAL A 146 7.97 -17.84 -10.17
C VAL A 146 7.13 -17.14 -9.11
N TYR A 147 7.42 -17.39 -7.84
CA TYR A 147 6.76 -16.72 -6.71
C TYR A 147 6.92 -15.20 -6.79
N ALA A 148 8.14 -14.70 -6.99
CA ALA A 148 8.43 -13.27 -7.07
C ALA A 148 7.71 -12.57 -8.23
N ILE A 149 7.71 -13.18 -9.42
CA ILE A 149 7.03 -12.63 -10.61
C ILE A 149 5.52 -12.62 -10.41
N THR A 150 4.95 -13.73 -9.91
CA THR A 150 3.52 -13.83 -9.64
C THR A 150 3.08 -12.81 -8.58
N TYR A 151 3.89 -12.66 -7.53
CA TYR A 151 3.64 -11.70 -6.46
C TYR A 151 3.67 -10.26 -6.99
N PHE A 152 4.68 -9.90 -7.79
CA PHE A 152 4.77 -8.60 -8.44
C PHE A 152 3.52 -8.30 -9.27
N PHE A 153 3.12 -9.25 -10.11
CA PHE A 153 1.96 -9.10 -10.98
C PHE A 153 0.66 -8.95 -10.18
N LEU A 154 0.48 -9.74 -9.13
CA LEU A 154 -0.67 -9.64 -8.24
C LEU A 154 -0.73 -8.27 -7.54
N VAL A 155 0.37 -7.82 -6.96
CA VAL A 155 0.43 -6.49 -6.33
C VAL A 155 0.07 -5.40 -7.34
N PHE A 156 0.61 -5.49 -8.55
CA PHE A 156 0.32 -4.53 -9.62
C PHE A 156 -1.18 -4.49 -9.97
N VAL A 157 -1.78 -5.65 -10.25
CA VAL A 157 -3.21 -5.77 -10.59
C VAL A 157 -4.09 -5.31 -9.42
N PHE A 158 -3.79 -5.73 -8.18
CA PHE A 158 -4.56 -5.32 -7.02
C PHE A 158 -4.44 -3.84 -6.71
N THR A 159 -3.32 -3.20 -7.01
CA THR A 159 -3.19 -1.75 -6.86
C THR A 159 -4.14 -1.01 -7.78
N TYR A 160 -4.26 -1.44 -9.04
CA TYR A 160 -5.24 -0.88 -9.96
C TYR A 160 -6.67 -1.14 -9.53
N PHE A 161 -6.97 -2.38 -9.17
CA PHE A 161 -8.31 -2.77 -8.73
C PHE A 161 -8.75 -1.96 -7.50
N TYR A 162 -7.89 -1.90 -6.47
CA TYR A 162 -8.20 -1.20 -5.24
C TYR A 162 -8.35 0.31 -5.46
N THR A 163 -7.50 0.91 -6.27
CA THR A 163 -7.59 2.34 -6.61
C THR A 163 -8.91 2.63 -7.32
N ALA A 164 -9.33 1.79 -8.26
CA ALA A 164 -10.60 1.94 -8.97
C ALA A 164 -11.83 1.82 -8.06
N VAL A 165 -11.76 0.96 -7.05
CA VAL A 165 -12.85 0.79 -6.06
C VAL A 165 -12.90 1.93 -5.04
N THR A 166 -11.73 2.44 -4.63
CA THR A 166 -11.65 3.42 -3.54
C THR A 166 -11.84 4.85 -4.02
N PHE A 167 -11.46 5.15 -5.24
CA PHE A 167 -11.51 6.49 -5.80
C PHE A 167 -12.44 6.55 -7.01
N ASP A 168 -13.57 7.23 -6.82
CA ASP A 168 -14.56 7.47 -7.87
C ASP A 168 -14.41 8.90 -8.45
N PRO A 169 -13.86 9.03 -9.70
CA PRO A 169 -13.69 10.32 -10.34
C PRO A 169 -15.01 11.06 -10.60
N ASP A 170 -16.11 10.32 -10.85
CA ASP A 170 -17.43 10.88 -11.14
C ASP A 170 -18.02 11.53 -9.89
N MET A 171 -17.88 10.88 -8.74
CA MET A 171 -18.30 11.44 -7.45
C MET A 171 -17.53 12.72 -7.13
N VAL A 172 -16.20 12.71 -7.33
CA VAL A 172 -15.35 13.89 -7.09
C VAL A 172 -15.75 15.04 -8.01
N SER A 173 -15.92 14.78 -9.31
CA SER A 173 -16.34 15.78 -10.29
C SER A 173 -17.71 16.39 -9.95
N THR A 174 -18.67 15.55 -9.56
CA THR A 174 -20.02 15.99 -9.13
C THR A 174 -19.97 16.85 -7.88
N ASN A 175 -19.13 16.47 -6.89
CA ASN A 175 -18.96 17.26 -5.67
C ASN A 175 -18.30 18.62 -5.95
N LEU A 176 -17.29 18.68 -6.83
CA LEU A 176 -16.69 19.94 -7.27
C LEU A 176 -17.75 20.84 -7.92
N GLN A 177 -18.56 20.28 -8.82
CA GLN A 177 -19.63 21.01 -9.50
C GLN A 177 -20.69 21.54 -8.52
N LYS A 178 -21.15 20.72 -7.59
CA LYS A 178 -22.14 21.13 -6.55
C LYS A 178 -21.61 22.27 -5.68
N ASN A 179 -20.31 22.27 -5.38
CA ASN A 179 -19.66 23.32 -4.59
C ASN A 179 -19.28 24.57 -5.42
N GLY A 180 -19.62 24.59 -6.72
CA GLY A 180 -19.26 25.69 -7.62
C GLY A 180 -17.76 25.79 -7.90
N ALA A 181 -17.02 24.70 -7.72
CA ALA A 181 -15.61 24.59 -8.00
C ALA A 181 -15.37 24.01 -9.39
N PHE A 182 -14.34 24.48 -10.09
CA PHE A 182 -13.96 23.98 -11.41
C PHE A 182 -12.44 23.96 -11.57
N ILE A 183 -11.96 23.09 -12.45
CA ILE A 183 -10.55 23.03 -12.83
C ILE A 183 -10.33 24.00 -14.00
N PRO A 184 -9.39 24.97 -13.90
CA PRO A 184 -9.09 25.89 -14.97
C PRO A 184 -8.75 25.13 -16.28
N GLY A 185 -9.43 25.49 -17.37
CA GLY A 185 -9.23 24.88 -18.68
C GLY A 185 -10.02 23.60 -18.95
N VAL A 186 -10.80 23.09 -17.98
CA VAL A 186 -11.64 21.89 -18.15
C VAL A 186 -13.10 22.24 -17.86
N ARG A 187 -14.02 21.76 -18.71
CA ARG A 187 -15.47 21.97 -18.50
C ARG A 187 -15.95 21.19 -17.27
N PRO A 188 -16.73 21.83 -16.36
CA PRO A 188 -17.33 21.14 -15.22
C PRO A 188 -18.23 19.98 -15.67
N GLY A 189 -18.22 18.89 -14.93
CA GLY A 189 -19.02 17.68 -15.20
C GLY A 189 -18.19 16.54 -15.78
N ALA A 190 -18.70 15.82 -16.78
CA ALA A 190 -18.07 14.62 -17.35
C ALA A 190 -16.62 14.82 -17.82
N SER A 191 -16.31 15.96 -18.43
CA SER A 191 -14.93 16.29 -18.85
C SER A 191 -13.96 16.41 -17.68
N THR A 192 -14.42 16.87 -16.52
CA THR A 192 -13.62 16.95 -15.31
C THR A 192 -13.37 15.55 -14.74
N SER A 193 -14.38 14.66 -14.76
CA SER A 193 -14.23 13.26 -14.36
C SER A 193 -13.20 12.54 -15.23
N GLU A 194 -13.30 12.67 -16.55
CA GLU A 194 -12.36 12.04 -17.50
C GLU A 194 -10.92 12.57 -17.28
N TYR A 195 -10.76 13.86 -17.05
CA TYR A 195 -9.46 14.46 -16.77
C TYR A 195 -8.83 13.90 -15.48
N ILE A 196 -9.63 13.81 -14.39
CA ILE A 196 -9.18 13.24 -13.12
C ILE A 196 -8.86 11.75 -13.29
N ALA A 197 -9.70 10.97 -13.97
CA ALA A 197 -9.48 9.55 -14.23
C ALA A 197 -8.18 9.30 -14.99
N LYS A 198 -7.88 10.12 -16.00
CA LYS A 198 -6.63 10.02 -16.77
C LYS A 198 -5.39 10.31 -15.94
N ILE A 199 -5.46 11.29 -15.04
CA ILE A 199 -4.37 11.59 -14.10
C ILE A 199 -4.21 10.43 -13.12
N LEU A 200 -5.31 9.96 -12.53
CA LEU A 200 -5.32 8.87 -11.57
C LEU A 200 -4.69 7.61 -12.16
N THR A 201 -5.08 7.19 -13.36
CA THR A 201 -4.53 6.01 -14.03
C THR A 201 -3.01 6.10 -14.22
N ARG A 202 -2.51 7.27 -14.58
CA ARG A 202 -1.06 7.49 -14.74
C ARG A 202 -0.31 7.47 -13.40
N LEU A 203 -0.88 8.07 -12.36
CA LEU A 203 -0.30 8.05 -11.02
C LEU A 203 -0.31 6.64 -10.44
N THR A 204 -1.43 5.92 -10.60
CA THR A 204 -1.56 4.52 -10.15
C THR A 204 -0.54 3.62 -10.84
N LEU A 205 -0.21 3.84 -12.11
CA LEU A 205 0.83 3.06 -12.81
C LEU A 205 2.18 3.20 -12.10
N VAL A 206 2.59 4.42 -11.80
CA VAL A 206 3.85 4.68 -11.09
C VAL A 206 3.83 4.07 -9.69
N GLY A 207 2.73 4.26 -8.95
CA GLY A 207 2.53 3.69 -7.62
C GLY A 207 2.54 2.16 -7.64
N ALA A 208 1.86 1.52 -8.59
CA ALA A 208 1.77 0.06 -8.71
C ALA A 208 3.12 -0.58 -9.07
N LEU A 209 3.88 0.02 -9.99
CA LEU A 209 5.22 -0.43 -10.33
C LEU A 209 6.15 -0.36 -9.12
N PHE A 210 6.12 0.76 -8.41
CA PHE A 210 6.94 0.97 -7.23
C PHE A 210 6.59 0.00 -6.10
N LEU A 211 5.28 -0.14 -5.77
CA LEU A 211 4.82 -1.09 -4.76
C LEU A 211 5.19 -2.53 -5.11
N GLY A 212 5.04 -2.92 -6.39
CA GLY A 212 5.43 -4.25 -6.86
C GLY A 212 6.94 -4.50 -6.71
N LEU A 213 7.78 -3.53 -7.10
CA LEU A 213 9.23 -3.62 -6.94
C LEU A 213 9.63 -3.79 -5.48
N ILE A 214 9.10 -2.95 -4.60
CA ILE A 214 9.40 -3.00 -3.17
C ILE A 214 8.89 -4.31 -2.54
N ALA A 215 7.71 -4.80 -2.94
CA ALA A 215 7.17 -6.05 -2.43
C ALA A 215 8.05 -7.26 -2.77
N VAL A 216 8.69 -7.25 -3.93
CA VAL A 216 9.57 -8.34 -4.39
C VAL A 216 11.00 -8.21 -3.84
N LEU A 217 11.43 -7.01 -3.47
CA LEU A 217 12.80 -6.75 -3.05
C LEU A 217 13.28 -7.62 -1.87
N PRO A 218 12.50 -7.88 -0.80
CA PRO A 218 12.88 -8.81 0.26
C PRO A 218 13.09 -10.25 -0.22
N LEU A 219 12.33 -10.68 -1.24
CA LEU A 219 12.48 -12.02 -1.83
C LEU A 219 13.79 -12.12 -2.62
N ILE A 220 14.15 -11.07 -3.36
CA ILE A 220 15.44 -11.00 -4.06
C ILE A 220 16.59 -10.98 -3.04
N MET A 221 16.48 -10.19 -1.99
CA MET A 221 17.49 -10.14 -0.92
C MET A 221 17.69 -11.53 -0.29
N ARG A 222 16.61 -12.25 0.00
CA ARG A 222 16.68 -13.64 0.49
C ARG A 222 17.42 -14.58 -0.47
N SER A 223 17.16 -14.43 -1.79
CA SER A 223 17.82 -15.25 -2.82
C SER A 223 19.33 -15.06 -2.85
N ILE A 224 19.79 -13.83 -2.65
CA ILE A 224 21.19 -13.46 -2.70
C ILE A 224 21.89 -13.80 -1.37
N THR A 225 21.23 -13.55 -0.25
CA THR A 225 21.84 -13.70 1.09
C THR A 225 21.72 -15.09 1.68
N GLY A 226 20.72 -15.87 1.25
CA GLY A 226 20.40 -17.20 1.82
C GLY A 226 19.82 -17.16 3.25
N ILE A 227 19.71 -15.99 3.88
CA ILE A 227 19.23 -15.84 5.26
C ILE A 227 17.71 -15.68 5.28
N GLN A 228 17.00 -16.68 5.81
CA GLN A 228 15.53 -16.69 5.84
C GLN A 228 14.92 -15.62 6.77
N SER A 229 15.57 -15.27 7.86
CA SER A 229 15.11 -14.27 8.81
C SER A 229 15.03 -12.85 8.22
N LEU A 230 15.87 -12.54 7.23
CA LEU A 230 15.86 -11.24 6.55
C LEU A 230 14.65 -11.04 5.62
N ALA A 231 14.10 -12.12 5.06
CA ALA A 231 12.92 -12.03 4.19
C ALA A 231 11.64 -11.66 4.96
N ILE A 232 11.47 -12.19 6.16
CA ILE A 232 10.30 -11.91 7.00
C ILE A 232 10.30 -10.45 7.45
N GLY A 233 11.48 -9.88 7.73
CA GLY A 233 11.63 -8.48 8.12
C GLY A 233 11.27 -7.47 7.03
N GLY A 234 11.50 -7.80 5.75
CA GLY A 234 11.33 -6.85 4.65
C GLY A 234 9.87 -6.48 4.34
N THR A 235 8.97 -7.45 4.23
CA THR A 235 7.54 -7.19 4.02
C THR A 235 6.88 -6.58 5.25
N ALA A 236 7.28 -7.02 6.45
CA ALA A 236 6.84 -6.44 7.71
C ALA A 236 7.24 -4.97 7.84
N LEU A 237 8.47 -4.64 7.46
CA LEU A 237 8.99 -3.27 7.48
C LEU A 237 8.18 -2.34 6.55
N LEU A 238 7.83 -2.80 5.36
CA LEU A 238 6.96 -2.05 4.44
C LEU A 238 5.61 -1.70 5.07
N ILE A 239 4.96 -2.70 5.65
CA ILE A 239 3.64 -2.53 6.27
C ILE A 239 3.75 -1.56 7.46
N VAL A 240 4.76 -1.74 8.32
CA VAL A 240 5.02 -0.88 9.48
C VAL A 240 5.21 0.57 9.06
N VAL A 241 6.13 0.83 8.11
CA VAL A 241 6.43 2.20 7.65
C VAL A 241 5.19 2.88 7.07
N SER A 242 4.44 2.19 6.22
CA SER A 242 3.25 2.78 5.60
C SER A 242 2.12 3.03 6.60
N VAL A 243 1.93 2.13 7.58
CA VAL A 243 0.92 2.34 8.63
C VAL A 243 1.30 3.50 9.55
N VAL A 244 2.58 3.64 9.89
CA VAL A 244 3.08 4.77 10.70
C VAL A 244 2.85 6.09 9.97
N ILE A 245 3.18 6.18 8.67
CA ILE A 245 2.94 7.39 7.87
C ILE A 245 1.45 7.74 7.82
N ASP A 246 0.58 6.73 7.59
CA ASP A 246 -0.86 6.94 7.54
C ASP A 246 -1.43 7.42 8.90
N LEU A 247 -0.90 6.90 10.00
CA LEU A 247 -1.23 7.35 11.35
C LEU A 247 -0.81 8.79 11.60
N ILE A 248 0.43 9.15 11.27
CA ILE A 248 0.94 10.52 11.44
C ILE A 248 0.05 11.49 10.70
N LYS A 249 -0.26 11.22 9.42
CA LYS A 249 -1.15 12.08 8.61
C LYS A 249 -2.56 12.24 9.19
N LYS A 250 -3.12 11.17 9.74
CA LYS A 250 -4.44 11.22 10.39
C LYS A 250 -4.42 12.02 11.68
N VAL A 251 -3.36 11.90 12.47
CA VAL A 251 -3.16 12.70 13.69
C VAL A 251 -3.01 14.18 13.33
N GLU A 252 -2.17 14.52 12.35
CA GLU A 252 -2.00 15.89 11.86
C GLU A 252 -3.32 16.50 11.36
N ALA A 253 -4.09 15.73 10.59
CA ALA A 253 -5.40 16.17 10.12
C ALA A 253 -6.39 16.42 11.27
N GLN A 254 -6.36 15.61 12.33
CA GLN A 254 -7.22 15.81 13.50
C GLN A 254 -6.79 17.01 14.35
N ILE A 255 -5.47 17.25 14.48
CA ILE A 255 -4.94 18.41 15.19
C ILE A 255 -5.33 19.68 14.44
N SER A 256 -5.07 19.74 13.15
CA SER A 256 -5.43 20.87 12.30
C SER A 256 -6.95 21.18 12.31
N ALA A 257 -7.79 20.13 12.38
CA ALA A 257 -9.25 20.30 12.48
C ALA A 257 -9.72 20.82 13.87
N ARG A 258 -8.89 20.72 14.92
CA ARG A 258 -9.21 21.24 16.27
C ARG A 258 -8.65 22.63 16.52
N GLU A 259 -7.67 23.07 15.75
CA GLU A 259 -7.09 24.42 15.86
C GLU A 259 -7.94 25.51 15.19
N TYR A 260 -8.91 25.13 14.36
CA TYR A 260 -9.91 25.99 13.74
C TYR A 260 -11.30 25.77 14.36
#